data_7a2bfd0efa877abfcd67a08cb6005059
#
_entry.id   7a2bfd0efa877abfcd67a08cb6005059
#
_cell.length_a   1.000
_cell.length_b   1.000
_cell.length_c   1.000
_cell.angle_alpha   90.00
_cell.angle_beta   90.00
_cell.angle_gamma   90.00
#
_symmetry.space_group_name_H-M   'P 1'
#
loop_
_entity.id
_entity.type
_entity.pdbx_description
1 polymer ?
#
loop_
_entity_poly.entity_id
_entity_poly.type
_entity_poly.pdbx_seq_one_letter_code
_entity_poly.pdbx_strand_id
1 'polypeptide(L)'
;MFKVLYATYLKRLFLLTIFLLATFVLCHYCWPFLLSPFCIYLIIFFLVVMAGTHAIVLQADAERLALSSEEGADAEEQRKAVMDTEKKFIRRYLVATTVKLLLFLVLLVAYAFTNRADMLRFGLNFIVLYLIYSIFEVLILKKPVLK
;
A
#
# COMPACT_ATOMS: atom_id res chain seq x y z
N MET A 1 10.91 17.47 2.28
CA MET A 1 9.60 17.08 2.81
C MET A 1 9.21 15.65 2.40
N PHE A 2 9.15 15.34 1.08
CA PHE A 2 8.83 13.99 0.57
C PHE A 2 9.65 12.86 1.22
N LYS A 3 10.99 12.99 1.29
CA LYS A 3 11.88 11.96 1.87
C LYS A 3 11.56 11.64 3.33
N VAL A 4 11.19 12.63 4.13
CA VAL A 4 10.87 12.47 5.56
C VAL A 4 9.53 11.76 5.73
N LEU A 5 8.52 12.14 4.94
CA LEU A 5 7.20 11.52 4.94
C LEU A 5 7.28 10.06 4.51
N TYR A 6 8.02 9.80 3.43
CA TYR A 6 8.22 8.44 2.92
C TYR A 6 9.00 7.56 3.90
N ALA A 7 10.05 8.09 4.51
CA ALA A 7 10.82 7.38 5.53
C ALA A 7 9.96 7.02 6.76
N THR A 8 9.09 7.93 7.20
CA THR A 8 8.17 7.68 8.33
C THR A 8 7.14 6.60 7.98
N TYR A 9 6.60 6.65 6.75
CA TYR A 9 5.69 5.61 6.26
C TYR A 9 6.41 4.25 6.17
N LEU A 10 7.58 4.22 5.55
CA LEU A 10 8.37 3.00 5.38
C LEU A 10 8.72 2.36 6.73
N LYS A 11 9.08 3.16 7.72
CA LYS A 11 9.35 2.70 9.09
C LYS A 11 8.12 2.04 9.73
N ARG A 12 6.93 2.64 9.58
CA ARG A 12 5.67 2.07 10.08
C ARG A 12 5.27 0.80 9.32
N LEU A 13 5.43 0.80 7.99
CA LEU A 13 5.16 -0.36 7.16
C LEU A 13 6.08 -1.53 7.52
N PHE A 14 7.36 -1.25 7.75
CA PHE A 14 8.34 -2.25 8.17
C PHE A 14 8.01 -2.84 9.54
N LEU A 15 7.59 -2.00 10.48
CA LEU A 15 7.16 -2.42 11.81
C LEU A 15 5.92 -3.31 11.75
N LEU A 16 4.93 -2.96 10.92
CA LEU A 16 3.77 -3.81 10.65
C LEU A 16 4.18 -5.17 10.06
N THR A 17 5.11 -5.16 9.12
CA THR A 17 5.59 -6.39 8.47
C THR A 17 6.33 -7.30 9.44
N ILE A 18 7.14 -6.74 10.34
CA ILE A 18 7.79 -7.51 11.41
C ILE A 18 6.74 -8.13 12.35
N PHE A 19 5.71 -7.36 12.71
CA PHE A 19 4.60 -7.87 13.52
C PHE A 19 3.87 -9.00 12.82
N LEU A 20 3.58 -8.86 11.52
CA LEU A 20 2.95 -9.91 10.72
C LEU A 20 3.82 -11.16 10.61
N LEU A 21 5.14 -11.01 10.42
CA LEU A 21 6.07 -12.13 10.41
C LEU A 21 6.10 -12.88 11.76
N ALA A 22 6.14 -12.14 12.86
CA ALA A 22 6.08 -12.73 14.20
C ALA A 22 4.76 -13.49 14.43
N THR A 23 3.64 -12.90 14.02
CA THR A 23 2.31 -13.53 14.08
C THR A 23 2.25 -14.76 13.19
N PHE A 24 2.84 -14.70 12.00
CA PHE A 24 2.94 -15.85 11.09
C PHE A 24 3.70 -17.02 11.73
N VAL A 25 4.87 -16.75 12.31
CA VAL A 25 5.67 -17.78 12.99
C VAL A 25 4.88 -18.41 14.13
N LEU A 26 4.21 -17.60 14.94
CA LEU A 26 3.38 -18.08 16.04
C LEU A 26 2.21 -18.94 15.55
N CYS A 27 1.48 -18.49 14.54
CA CYS A 27 0.38 -19.23 13.94
C CYS A 27 0.85 -20.53 13.26
N HIS A 28 2.01 -20.50 12.61
CA HIS A 28 2.59 -21.71 12.00
C HIS A 28 2.93 -22.78 13.04
N TYR A 29 3.35 -22.36 14.23
CA TYR A 29 3.62 -23.27 15.34
C TYR A 29 2.33 -23.84 15.95
N CYS A 30 1.27 -23.03 16.10
CA CYS A 30 0.00 -23.45 16.69
C CYS A 30 -0.91 -24.20 15.69
N TRP A 31 -0.96 -23.76 14.42
CA TRP A 31 -1.85 -24.30 13.38
C TRP A 31 -1.15 -24.41 12.02
N PRO A 32 -0.24 -25.39 11.86
CA PRO A 32 0.55 -25.52 10.62
C PRO A 32 -0.31 -25.82 9.38
N PHE A 33 -1.51 -26.39 9.57
CA PHE A 33 -2.41 -26.73 8.45
C PHE A 33 -3.15 -25.52 7.85
N LEU A 34 -3.24 -24.42 8.58
CA LEU A 34 -4.00 -23.23 8.17
C LEU A 34 -3.18 -22.30 7.25
N LEU A 35 -1.87 -22.33 7.40
CA LEU A 35 -0.95 -21.43 6.70
C LEU A 35 -0.30 -22.11 5.50
N SER A 36 -0.26 -21.38 4.38
CA SER A 36 0.50 -21.81 3.22
C SER A 36 2.01 -21.66 3.48
N PRO A 37 2.85 -22.62 3.04
CA PRO A 37 4.31 -22.50 3.18
C PRO A 37 4.88 -21.30 2.44
N PHE A 38 4.17 -20.79 1.44
CA PHE A 38 4.56 -19.61 0.66
C PHE A 38 4.10 -18.28 1.25
N CYS A 39 3.47 -18.28 2.43
CA CYS A 39 2.95 -17.07 3.07
C CYS A 39 4.06 -16.05 3.41
N ILE A 40 5.28 -16.50 3.71
CA ILE A 40 6.44 -15.62 3.95
C ILE A 40 6.75 -14.81 2.69
N TYR A 41 6.82 -15.47 1.53
CA TYR A 41 7.06 -14.79 0.25
C TYR A 41 5.94 -13.82 -0.08
N LEU A 42 4.70 -14.17 0.28
CA LEU A 42 3.54 -13.33 0.10
C LEU A 42 3.65 -12.04 0.95
N ILE A 43 4.07 -12.14 2.21
CA ILE A 43 4.28 -10.98 3.10
C ILE A 43 5.36 -10.04 2.53
N ILE A 44 6.48 -10.59 2.06
CA ILE A 44 7.56 -9.80 1.43
C ILE A 44 7.06 -9.13 0.15
N PHE A 45 6.30 -9.85 -0.68
CA PHE A 45 5.71 -9.30 -1.89
C PHE A 45 4.76 -8.13 -1.59
N PHE A 46 3.89 -8.26 -0.60
CA PHE A 46 3.01 -7.18 -0.14
C PHE A 46 3.82 -5.97 0.33
N LEU A 47 4.90 -6.19 1.11
CA LEU A 47 5.78 -5.11 1.56
C LEU A 47 6.34 -4.31 0.38
N VAL A 48 6.88 -5.00 -0.63
CA VAL A 48 7.49 -4.36 -1.82
C VAL A 48 6.45 -3.59 -2.63
N VAL A 49 5.29 -4.21 -2.90
CA VAL A 49 4.22 -3.57 -3.67
C VAL A 49 3.65 -2.36 -2.93
N MET A 50 3.44 -2.47 -1.63
CA MET A 50 2.94 -1.36 -0.81
C MET A 50 3.94 -0.20 -0.72
N ALA A 51 5.23 -0.50 -0.54
CA ALA A 51 6.27 0.53 -0.54
C ALA A 51 6.34 1.26 -1.88
N GLY A 52 6.28 0.53 -3.00
CA GLY A 52 6.33 1.10 -4.34
C GLY A 52 5.11 1.96 -4.67
N THR A 53 3.90 1.45 -4.46
CA THR A 53 2.66 2.19 -4.75
C THR A 53 2.50 3.43 -3.87
N HIS A 54 2.90 3.34 -2.60
CA HIS A 54 2.83 4.48 -1.70
C HIS A 54 3.86 5.58 -2.05
N ALA A 55 5.01 5.22 -2.59
CA ALA A 55 5.96 6.21 -3.11
C ALA A 55 5.33 7.07 -4.20
N ILE A 56 4.56 6.47 -5.11
CA ILE A 56 3.86 7.18 -6.21
C ILE A 56 2.80 8.13 -5.64
N VAL A 57 2.03 7.68 -4.65
CA VAL A 57 0.97 8.47 -4.01
C VAL A 57 1.55 9.65 -3.23
N LEU A 58 2.59 9.43 -2.43
CA LEU A 58 3.26 10.50 -1.67
C LEU A 58 3.93 11.54 -2.56
N GLN A 59 4.47 11.13 -3.70
CA GLN A 59 5.06 12.06 -4.65
C GLN A 59 3.99 13.00 -5.22
N ALA A 60 2.80 12.48 -5.51
CA ALA A 60 1.67 13.28 -5.96
C ALA A 60 1.14 14.23 -4.86
N ASP A 61 1.15 13.80 -3.61
CA ASP A 61 0.73 14.62 -2.46
C ASP A 61 1.73 15.73 -2.15
N ALA A 62 3.04 15.47 -2.28
CA ALA A 62 4.09 16.47 -2.13
C ALA A 62 4.00 17.57 -3.20
N GLU A 63 3.68 17.23 -4.46
CA GLU A 63 3.41 18.20 -5.52
C GLU A 63 2.19 19.08 -5.21
N ARG A 64 1.14 18.48 -4.66
CA ARG A 64 -0.08 19.19 -4.24
C ARG A 64 0.21 20.22 -3.14
N LEU A 65 0.98 19.83 -2.12
CA LEU A 65 1.34 20.72 -1.01
C LEU A 65 2.27 21.86 -1.45
N ALA A 66 3.18 21.61 -2.38
CA ALA A 66 4.05 22.65 -2.92
C ALA A 66 3.26 23.74 -3.65
N LEU A 67 2.26 23.38 -4.44
CA LEU A 67 1.42 24.32 -5.17
C LEU A 67 0.45 25.08 -4.26
N SER A 68 0.01 24.50 -3.15
CA SER A 68 -0.85 25.18 -2.19
C SER A 68 -0.11 26.21 -1.31
N SER A 69 1.23 26.18 -1.29
CA SER A 69 2.07 27.12 -0.53
C SER A 69 2.56 28.33 -1.33
N GLU A 70 2.30 28.41 -2.62
CA GLU A 70 2.57 29.62 -3.43
C GLU A 70 1.48 30.67 -3.19
N GLU A 71 1.65 31.45 -2.13
CA GLU A 71 0.85 32.65 -1.83
C GLU A 71 1.25 33.77 -2.80
N GLY A 72 0.43 34.07 -3.80
CA GLY A 72 0.67 35.24 -4.64
C GLY A 72 -0.08 35.30 -5.98
N ALA A 73 -0.87 34.30 -6.33
CA ALA A 73 -1.69 34.29 -7.52
C ALA A 73 -3.13 34.77 -7.22
N ASP A 74 -3.79 35.33 -8.23
CA ASP A 74 -5.21 35.72 -8.16
C ASP A 74 -6.07 34.53 -7.71
N ALA A 75 -7.06 34.80 -6.84
CA ALA A 75 -7.87 33.78 -6.18
C ALA A 75 -8.57 32.79 -7.16
N GLU A 76 -8.78 33.20 -8.40
CA GLU A 76 -9.39 32.37 -9.45
C GLU A 76 -8.37 31.43 -10.11
N GLU A 77 -7.14 31.88 -10.36
CA GLU A 77 -6.05 31.06 -10.87
C GLU A 77 -5.63 30.00 -9.85
N GLN A 78 -5.56 30.39 -8.56
CA GLN A 78 -5.23 29.49 -7.47
C GLN A 78 -6.30 28.40 -7.31
N ARG A 79 -7.58 28.70 -7.45
CA ARG A 79 -8.66 27.70 -7.47
C ARG A 79 -8.55 26.71 -8.61
N LYS A 80 -8.23 27.18 -9.82
CA LYS A 80 -8.04 26.29 -10.99
C LYS A 80 -6.83 25.37 -10.81
N ALA A 81 -5.71 25.93 -10.34
CA ALA A 81 -4.49 25.16 -10.08
C ALA A 81 -4.70 24.07 -9.01
N VAL A 82 -5.42 24.39 -7.92
CA VAL A 82 -5.76 23.42 -6.88
C VAL A 82 -6.66 22.32 -7.43
N MET A 83 -7.70 22.65 -8.19
CA MET A 83 -8.61 21.65 -8.78
C MET A 83 -7.90 20.72 -9.78
N ASP A 84 -7.00 21.25 -10.59
CA ASP A 84 -6.24 20.43 -11.54
C ASP A 84 -5.23 19.52 -10.84
N THR A 85 -4.66 19.97 -9.73
CA THR A 85 -3.75 19.17 -8.91
C THR A 85 -4.49 18.08 -8.17
N GLU A 86 -5.70 18.34 -7.67
CA GLU A 86 -6.56 17.32 -7.07
C GLU A 86 -6.95 16.25 -8.08
N LYS A 87 -7.31 16.61 -9.30
CA LYS A 87 -7.60 15.65 -10.38
C LYS A 87 -6.37 14.79 -10.71
N LYS A 88 -5.17 15.37 -10.76
CA LYS A 88 -3.92 14.65 -10.98
C LYS A 88 -3.62 13.68 -9.83
N PHE A 89 -3.84 14.10 -8.58
CA PHE A 89 -3.66 13.25 -7.41
C PHE A 89 -4.61 12.04 -7.44
N ILE A 90 -5.90 12.26 -7.65
CA ILE A 90 -6.91 11.20 -7.74
C ILE A 90 -6.56 10.23 -8.87
N ARG A 91 -6.17 10.73 -10.03
CA ARG A 91 -5.77 9.89 -11.16
C ARG A 91 -4.56 9.03 -10.85
N ARG A 92 -3.49 9.59 -10.23
CA ARG A 92 -2.31 8.84 -9.82
C ARG A 92 -2.63 7.79 -8.76
N TYR A 93 -3.47 8.14 -7.79
CA TYR A 93 -3.95 7.21 -6.77
C TYR A 93 -4.73 6.04 -7.38
N LEU A 94 -5.66 6.32 -8.30
CA LEU A 94 -6.43 5.29 -9.00
C LEU A 94 -5.52 4.37 -9.82
N VAL A 95 -4.56 4.93 -10.56
CA VAL A 95 -3.60 4.15 -11.34
C VAL A 95 -2.76 3.26 -10.42
N ALA A 96 -2.21 3.81 -9.34
CA ALA A 96 -1.41 3.03 -8.38
C ALA A 96 -2.23 1.89 -7.76
N THR A 97 -3.48 2.14 -7.38
CA THR A 97 -4.38 1.13 -6.83
C THR A 97 -4.73 0.06 -7.87
N THR A 98 -5.00 0.45 -9.11
CA THR A 98 -5.29 -0.49 -10.21
C THR A 98 -4.09 -1.38 -10.52
N VAL A 99 -2.90 -0.81 -10.62
CA VAL A 99 -1.67 -1.57 -10.84
C VAL A 99 -1.42 -2.55 -9.70
N LYS A 100 -1.62 -2.13 -8.45
CA LYS A 100 -1.53 -2.98 -7.27
C LYS A 100 -2.48 -4.17 -7.35
N LEU A 101 -3.75 -3.94 -7.66
CA LEU A 101 -4.76 -5.00 -7.80
C LEU A 101 -4.41 -5.97 -8.93
N LEU A 102 -3.93 -5.45 -10.06
CA LEU A 102 -3.55 -6.25 -11.21
C LEU A 102 -2.34 -7.14 -10.88
N LEU A 103 -1.32 -6.61 -10.20
CA LEU A 103 -0.18 -7.40 -9.73
C LEU A 103 -0.60 -8.52 -8.77
N PHE A 104 -1.52 -8.23 -7.86
CA PHE A 104 -2.05 -9.21 -6.92
C PHE A 104 -2.85 -10.30 -7.63
N LEU A 105 -3.66 -9.92 -8.61
CA LEU A 105 -4.43 -10.86 -9.41
C LEU A 105 -3.51 -11.80 -10.21
N VAL A 106 -2.49 -11.24 -10.86
CA VAL A 106 -1.49 -12.03 -11.61
C VAL A 106 -0.77 -13.02 -10.70
N LEU A 107 -0.35 -12.58 -9.50
CA LEU A 107 0.29 -13.46 -8.53
C LEU A 107 -0.64 -14.60 -8.12
N LEU A 108 -1.90 -14.31 -7.84
CA LEU A 108 -2.89 -15.28 -7.37
C LEU A 108 -3.19 -16.32 -8.45
N VAL A 109 -3.35 -15.87 -9.69
CA VAL A 109 -3.57 -16.73 -10.85
C VAL A 109 -2.35 -17.60 -11.14
N ALA A 110 -1.14 -17.02 -11.14
CA ALA A 110 0.10 -17.76 -11.34
C ALA A 110 0.29 -18.85 -10.28
N TYR A 111 0.01 -18.53 -9.02
CA TYR A 111 0.08 -19.52 -7.94
C TYR A 111 -0.97 -20.63 -8.09
N ALA A 112 -2.19 -20.28 -8.49
CA ALA A 112 -3.26 -21.25 -8.72
C ALA A 112 -2.91 -22.29 -9.80
N PHE A 113 -2.20 -21.87 -10.84
CA PHE A 113 -1.71 -22.78 -11.87
C PHE A 113 -0.56 -23.67 -11.41
N THR A 114 0.30 -23.13 -10.54
CA THR A 114 1.51 -23.83 -10.09
C THR A 114 1.23 -24.83 -8.98
N ASN A 115 0.33 -24.49 -8.04
CA ASN A 115 0.06 -25.29 -6.85
C ASN A 115 -1.44 -25.38 -6.52
N ARG A 116 -2.18 -26.17 -7.24
CA ARG A 116 -3.63 -26.34 -7.07
C ARG A 116 -4.03 -26.89 -5.71
N ALA A 117 -3.19 -27.73 -5.10
CA ALA A 117 -3.51 -28.37 -3.82
C ALA A 117 -3.50 -27.38 -2.65
N ASP A 118 -2.66 -26.34 -2.71
CA ASP A 118 -2.53 -25.33 -1.66
C ASP A 118 -3.28 -24.01 -1.99
N MET A 119 -3.91 -23.94 -3.16
CA MET A 119 -4.55 -22.72 -3.66
C MET A 119 -5.55 -22.09 -2.67
N LEU A 120 -6.33 -22.91 -1.99
CA LEU A 120 -7.37 -22.42 -1.07
C LEU A 120 -6.75 -21.80 0.19
N ARG A 121 -5.73 -22.41 0.75
CA ARG A 121 -4.98 -21.87 1.90
C ARG A 121 -4.25 -20.59 1.52
N PHE A 122 -3.57 -20.60 0.39
CA PHE A 122 -2.88 -19.44 -0.13
C PHE A 122 -3.85 -18.28 -0.40
N GLY A 123 -4.98 -18.55 -1.03
CA GLY A 123 -6.03 -17.54 -1.30
C GLY A 123 -6.60 -16.93 -0.03
N LEU A 124 -6.89 -17.73 1.00
CA LEU A 124 -7.37 -17.23 2.30
C LEU A 124 -6.30 -16.36 2.98
N ASN A 125 -5.05 -16.81 3.03
CA ASN A 125 -3.95 -16.02 3.58
C ASN A 125 -3.73 -14.72 2.80
N PHE A 126 -3.86 -14.77 1.48
CA PHE A 126 -3.80 -13.60 0.62
C PHE A 126 -4.87 -12.57 0.96
N ILE A 127 -6.14 -12.98 1.11
CA ILE A 127 -7.26 -12.09 1.44
C ILE A 127 -7.04 -11.44 2.80
N VAL A 128 -6.63 -12.22 3.82
CA VAL A 128 -6.36 -11.70 5.16
C VAL A 128 -5.23 -10.65 5.12
N LEU A 129 -4.11 -10.96 4.47
CA LEU A 129 -3.02 -10.02 4.32
C LEU A 129 -3.42 -8.77 3.53
N TYR A 130 -4.16 -8.93 2.44
CA TYR A 130 -4.68 -7.83 1.66
C TYR A 130 -5.53 -6.87 2.50
N LEU A 131 -6.44 -7.40 3.31
CA LEU A 131 -7.28 -6.59 4.21
C LEU A 131 -6.43 -5.86 5.25
N ILE A 132 -5.48 -6.53 5.89
CA ILE A 132 -4.62 -5.92 6.90
C ILE A 132 -3.81 -4.76 6.30
N TYR A 133 -3.15 -4.99 5.17
CA TYR A 133 -2.37 -3.95 4.51
C TYR A 133 -3.23 -2.81 3.96
N SER A 134 -4.44 -3.10 3.45
CA SER A 134 -5.37 -2.08 2.96
C SER A 134 -5.91 -1.19 4.08
N ILE A 135 -6.28 -1.78 5.21
CA ILE A 135 -6.71 -1.03 6.41
C ILE A 135 -5.56 -0.14 6.90
N PHE A 136 -4.35 -0.67 6.95
CA PHE A 136 -3.16 0.09 7.34
C PHE A 136 -2.90 1.29 6.42
N GLU A 137 -3.00 1.09 5.10
CA GLU A 137 -2.85 2.16 4.10
C GLU A 137 -3.88 3.28 4.31
N VAL A 138 -5.15 2.92 4.49
CA VAL A 138 -6.24 3.88 4.74
C VAL A 138 -6.03 4.64 6.06
N LEU A 139 -5.60 3.97 7.12
CA LEU A 139 -5.33 4.60 8.41
C LEU A 139 -4.17 5.60 8.36
N ILE A 140 -3.15 5.31 7.56
CA ILE A 140 -2.02 6.23 7.38
C ILE A 140 -2.42 7.44 6.54
N LEU A 141 -3.17 7.23 5.46
CA LEU A 141 -3.65 8.33 4.61
C LEU A 141 -4.63 9.26 5.33
N LYS A 142 -5.41 8.73 6.29
CA LYS A 142 -6.32 9.54 7.12
C LYS A 142 -5.64 10.40 8.18
N LYS A 143 -4.42 10.09 8.59
CA LYS A 143 -3.70 10.93 9.55
C LYS A 143 -3.06 12.09 8.79
N PRO A 144 -3.57 13.33 8.93
CA PRO A 144 -2.88 14.49 8.39
C PRO A 144 -1.48 14.53 9.03
N VAL A 145 -0.45 14.55 8.20
CA VAL A 145 0.95 14.62 8.65
C VAL A 145 1.30 16.02 9.18
N LEU A 146 0.28 16.81 9.47
CA LEU A 146 0.42 18.16 10.01
C LEU A 146 -0.09 18.20 11.45
N LYS A 147 0.82 17.94 12.34
CA LYS A 147 0.94 18.61 13.64
C LYS A 147 2.38 18.99 13.86
#